data_f9c813f1b49954d14a026ff654dac084
#
_entry.id   f9c813f1b49954d14a026ff654dac084
#
_cell.length_a   1.000
_cell.length_b   1.000
_cell.length_c   1.000
_cell.angle_alpha   90.00
_cell.angle_beta   90.00
_cell.angle_gamma   90.00
#
_symmetry.space_group_name_H-M   'P 1'
#
loop_
_entity.id
_entity.type
_entity.pdbx_description
1 polymer ?
#
loop_
_entity_poly.entity_id
_entity_poly.type
_entity_poly.pdbx_seq_one_letter_code
_entity_poly.pdbx_strand_id
1 'polypeptide(L)'
;MPEVIFPGPEGRLEGRYHPQKERDAPIAIVLHPHPQFGGTMNHKVVYNLHYAFYKMGFTVLRFNFRGVGRSQGEYDQGIGELSDAASALDYLQSMNNNSKHCWVAGFSFGAWIGMQLLMRRPEITGFISVAPPANMYDFSFLAPCPASGLIINGTGDRVAPPPDTVNLVNKLHEQKGITITHQEVEGAGHFFEEPHMDTLIDSTTDYVRRRLTENTR
;
A
#
# COMPACT_ATOMS: atom_id res chain seq x y z
N MET A 1 -3.25 -15.06 -12.13
CA MET A 1 -2.58 -14.75 -10.84
C MET A 1 -2.46 -16.03 -10.04
N PRO A 2 -1.28 -16.64 -9.94
CA PRO A 2 -1.09 -17.82 -9.11
C PRO A 2 -1.29 -17.51 -7.64
N GLU A 3 -1.89 -18.46 -6.94
CA GLU A 3 -1.94 -18.48 -5.50
C GLU A 3 -0.57 -18.87 -4.97
N VAL A 4 -0.12 -18.20 -3.93
CA VAL A 4 1.14 -18.50 -3.25
C VAL A 4 0.91 -18.64 -1.75
N ILE A 5 1.68 -19.52 -1.15
CA ILE A 5 1.80 -19.68 0.29
C ILE A 5 3.26 -19.47 0.64
N PHE A 6 3.54 -18.59 1.58
CA PHE A 6 4.90 -18.29 2.02
C PHE A 6 4.95 -18.19 3.55
N PRO A 7 6.13 -18.40 4.16
CA PRO A 7 6.26 -18.33 5.61
C PRO A 7 6.10 -16.91 6.12
N GLY A 8 5.34 -16.75 7.19
CA GLY A 8 5.23 -15.55 8.01
C GLY A 8 5.65 -15.83 9.45
N PRO A 9 5.67 -14.82 10.32
CA PRO A 9 6.13 -14.97 11.70
C PRO A 9 5.28 -15.94 12.56
N GLU A 10 3.97 -15.98 12.31
CA GLU A 10 3.02 -16.83 13.04
C GLU A 10 2.53 -18.02 12.21
N GLY A 11 3.32 -18.43 11.21
CA GLY A 11 3.00 -19.51 10.32
C GLY A 11 2.85 -19.05 8.87
N ARG A 12 2.12 -19.83 8.05
CA ARG A 12 1.99 -19.52 6.63
C ARG A 12 1.08 -18.32 6.38
N LEU A 13 1.42 -17.56 5.36
CA LEU A 13 0.60 -16.48 4.79
C LEU A 13 0.18 -16.85 3.37
N GLU A 14 -1.08 -16.56 3.01
CA GLU A 14 -1.58 -16.75 1.65
C GLU A 14 -1.56 -15.44 0.87
N GLY A 15 -1.23 -15.53 -0.42
CA GLY A 15 -1.20 -14.37 -1.29
C GLY A 15 -1.54 -14.67 -2.73
N ARG A 16 -1.57 -13.61 -3.51
CA ARG A 16 -1.68 -13.63 -4.98
C ARG A 16 -0.46 -12.93 -5.56
N TYR A 17 0.39 -13.69 -6.19
CA TYR A 17 1.60 -13.23 -6.85
C TYR A 17 1.36 -13.10 -8.36
N HIS A 18 1.69 -11.95 -8.91
CA HIS A 18 1.49 -11.65 -10.32
C HIS A 18 2.81 -11.21 -10.96
N PRO A 19 3.61 -12.16 -11.47
CA PRO A 19 4.91 -11.86 -12.03
C PRO A 19 4.82 -11.17 -13.39
N GLN A 20 5.81 -10.34 -13.71
CA GLN A 20 6.11 -9.89 -15.06
C GLN A 20 7.08 -10.86 -15.74
N LYS A 21 7.26 -10.70 -17.05
CA LYS A 21 8.22 -11.47 -17.84
C LYS A 21 9.65 -10.93 -17.70
N GLU A 22 9.77 -9.64 -17.53
CA GLU A 22 11.02 -8.90 -17.38
C GLU A 22 11.61 -9.18 -15.99
N ARG A 23 12.88 -9.62 -15.96
CA ARG A 23 13.56 -10.01 -14.72
C ARG A 23 13.88 -8.85 -13.79
N ASP A 24 13.93 -7.63 -14.32
CA ASP A 24 14.21 -6.37 -13.62
C ASP A 24 12.94 -5.52 -13.44
N ALA A 25 11.77 -6.11 -13.69
CA ALA A 25 10.50 -5.43 -13.45
C ALA A 25 10.43 -4.82 -12.05
N PRO A 26 9.87 -3.62 -11.89
CA PRO A 26 9.62 -3.06 -10.58
C PRO A 26 8.65 -3.95 -9.79
N ILE A 27 8.76 -3.91 -8.47
CA ILE A 27 7.91 -4.72 -7.59
C ILE A 27 7.00 -3.83 -6.74
N ALA A 28 5.81 -4.33 -6.45
CA ALA A 28 4.87 -3.67 -5.55
C ALA A 28 4.18 -4.67 -4.61
N ILE A 29 4.05 -4.29 -3.35
CA ILE A 29 3.23 -4.99 -2.37
C ILE A 29 1.98 -4.17 -2.08
N VAL A 30 0.80 -4.84 -2.01
CA VAL A 30 -0.48 -4.17 -1.76
C VAL A 30 -1.13 -4.74 -0.50
N LEU A 31 -1.42 -3.86 0.46
CA LEU A 31 -1.87 -4.19 1.82
C LEU A 31 -3.35 -3.89 1.99
N HIS A 32 -4.07 -4.84 2.58
CA HIS A 32 -5.53 -4.78 2.72
C HIS A 32 -6.00 -4.02 3.97
N PRO A 33 -7.28 -3.60 4.03
CA PRO A 33 -7.84 -2.89 5.17
C PRO A 33 -7.98 -3.80 6.40
N HIS A 34 -8.56 -3.25 7.47
CA HIS A 34 -8.55 -3.86 8.80
C HIS A 34 -9.06 -5.31 8.83
N PRO A 35 -8.25 -6.27 9.32
CA PRO A 35 -8.57 -7.70 9.32
C PRO A 35 -9.91 -8.03 9.98
N GLN A 36 -10.18 -7.43 11.14
CA GLN A 36 -11.38 -7.72 11.93
C GLN A 36 -12.67 -7.04 11.41
N PHE A 37 -12.55 -6.14 10.42
CA PHE A 37 -13.69 -5.47 9.81
C PHE A 37 -13.91 -5.91 8.34
N GLY A 38 -13.64 -7.18 8.06
CA GLY A 38 -13.85 -7.78 6.75
C GLY A 38 -12.77 -7.48 5.72
N GLY A 39 -11.62 -6.92 6.15
CA GLY A 39 -10.47 -6.69 5.29
C GLY A 39 -9.85 -7.99 4.80
N THR A 40 -9.66 -8.09 3.50
CA THR A 40 -8.96 -9.20 2.84
C THR A 40 -8.18 -8.70 1.63
N MET A 41 -7.22 -9.49 1.15
CA MET A 41 -6.51 -9.20 -0.11
C MET A 41 -7.44 -9.09 -1.33
N ASN A 42 -8.68 -9.56 -1.24
CA ASN A 42 -9.68 -9.51 -2.31
C ASN A 42 -10.60 -8.28 -2.21
N HIS A 43 -10.39 -7.42 -1.22
CA HIS A 43 -11.12 -6.16 -1.14
C HIS A 43 -11.00 -5.37 -2.45
N LYS A 44 -12.09 -4.74 -2.92
CA LYS A 44 -12.17 -4.11 -4.25
C LYS A 44 -11.04 -3.10 -4.49
N VAL A 45 -10.75 -2.22 -3.53
CA VAL A 45 -9.64 -1.24 -3.63
C VAL A 45 -8.30 -1.95 -3.79
N VAL A 46 -8.02 -2.97 -2.97
CA VAL A 46 -6.76 -3.74 -2.99
C VAL A 46 -6.59 -4.47 -4.33
N TYR A 47 -7.66 -5.09 -4.82
CA TYR A 47 -7.65 -5.79 -6.10
C TYR A 47 -7.35 -4.83 -7.25
N ASN A 48 -8.02 -3.68 -7.29
CA ASN A 48 -7.84 -2.70 -8.36
C ASN A 48 -6.44 -2.06 -8.31
N LEU A 49 -5.91 -1.73 -7.13
CA LEU A 49 -4.52 -1.27 -6.97
C LEU A 49 -3.52 -2.32 -7.48
N HIS A 50 -3.68 -3.58 -7.08
CA HIS A 50 -2.83 -4.67 -7.57
C HIS A 50 -2.85 -4.75 -9.10
N TYR A 51 -4.04 -4.68 -9.70
CA TYR A 51 -4.20 -4.78 -11.14
C TYR A 51 -3.62 -3.56 -11.87
N ALA A 52 -3.77 -2.36 -11.32
CA ALA A 52 -3.17 -1.14 -11.85
C ALA A 52 -1.65 -1.23 -11.87
N PHE A 53 -1.01 -1.62 -10.77
CA PHE A 53 0.43 -1.85 -10.72
C PHE A 53 0.89 -2.89 -11.74
N TYR A 54 0.18 -4.02 -11.84
CA TYR A 54 0.49 -5.04 -12.84
C TYR A 54 0.43 -4.51 -14.28
N LYS A 55 -0.60 -3.72 -14.60
CA LYS A 55 -0.74 -3.09 -15.92
C LYS A 55 0.35 -2.06 -16.24
N MET A 56 0.95 -1.47 -15.23
CA MET A 56 2.10 -0.57 -15.36
C MET A 56 3.45 -1.30 -15.49
N GLY A 57 3.45 -2.64 -15.51
CA GLY A 57 4.66 -3.45 -15.65
C GLY A 57 5.31 -3.89 -14.34
N PHE A 58 4.64 -3.74 -13.20
CA PHE A 58 5.15 -4.25 -11.93
C PHE A 58 4.87 -5.74 -11.74
N THR A 59 5.80 -6.45 -11.13
CA THR A 59 5.49 -7.70 -10.43
C THR A 59 4.83 -7.35 -9.10
N VAL A 60 3.67 -7.92 -8.83
CA VAL A 60 2.82 -7.48 -7.70
C VAL A 60 2.48 -8.65 -6.78
N LEU A 61 2.57 -8.40 -5.48
CA LEU A 61 2.07 -9.29 -4.43
C LEU A 61 0.98 -8.57 -3.62
N ARG A 62 -0.17 -9.23 -3.44
CA ARG A 62 -1.15 -8.93 -2.39
C ARG A 62 -1.37 -10.18 -1.56
N PHE A 63 -1.58 -10.04 -0.27
CA PHE A 63 -1.69 -11.17 0.64
C PHE A 63 -2.69 -10.88 1.76
N ASN A 64 -3.11 -11.93 2.45
CA ASN A 64 -3.91 -11.82 3.65
C ASN A 64 -3.02 -11.75 4.89
N PHE A 65 -3.22 -10.72 5.72
CA PHE A 65 -2.60 -10.66 7.04
C PHE A 65 -2.98 -11.87 7.88
N ARG A 66 -2.24 -12.12 8.96
CA ARG A 66 -2.53 -13.16 9.94
C ARG A 66 -4.00 -13.21 10.34
N GLY A 67 -4.53 -14.40 10.55
CA GLY A 67 -5.93 -14.62 10.94
C GLY A 67 -6.96 -14.35 9.84
N VAL A 68 -6.55 -13.99 8.62
CA VAL A 68 -7.46 -13.73 7.49
C VAL A 68 -7.34 -14.84 6.46
N GLY A 69 -8.47 -15.38 6.00
CA GLY A 69 -8.52 -16.44 4.99
C GLY A 69 -7.74 -17.67 5.44
N ARG A 70 -6.71 -18.05 4.66
CA ARG A 70 -5.84 -19.19 4.96
C ARG A 70 -4.53 -18.80 5.65
N SER A 71 -4.33 -17.52 5.94
CA SER A 71 -3.18 -17.05 6.72
C SER A 71 -3.33 -17.45 8.17
N GLN A 72 -2.27 -18.01 8.75
CA GLN A 72 -2.21 -18.45 10.14
C GLN A 72 -1.92 -17.28 11.09
N GLY A 73 -2.08 -17.52 12.39
CA GLY A 73 -1.94 -16.53 13.45
C GLY A 73 -3.25 -15.82 13.77
N GLU A 74 -3.16 -14.83 14.65
CA GLU A 74 -4.28 -14.01 15.11
C GLU A 74 -3.94 -12.53 14.97
N TYR A 75 -4.97 -11.68 14.85
CA TYR A 75 -4.82 -10.22 14.78
C TYR A 75 -4.03 -9.69 15.98
N ASP A 76 -2.99 -8.90 15.73
CA ASP A 76 -2.05 -8.41 16.74
C ASP A 76 -1.89 -6.87 16.69
N GLN A 77 -2.99 -6.16 16.56
CA GLN A 77 -3.09 -4.70 16.66
C GLN A 77 -2.09 -3.91 15.80
N GLY A 78 -1.66 -4.49 14.69
CA GLY A 78 -0.73 -3.89 13.74
C GLY A 78 0.73 -4.28 13.95
N ILE A 79 1.13 -4.76 15.12
CA ILE A 79 2.52 -5.18 15.39
C ILE A 79 2.85 -6.44 14.58
N GLY A 80 1.99 -7.43 14.70
CA GLY A 80 2.11 -8.68 13.95
C GLY A 80 1.88 -8.49 12.46
N GLU A 81 0.88 -7.70 12.07
CA GLU A 81 0.59 -7.41 10.66
C GLU A 81 1.74 -6.69 9.95
N LEU A 82 2.47 -5.84 10.67
CA LEU A 82 3.69 -5.22 10.15
C LEU A 82 4.79 -6.24 9.90
N SER A 83 4.94 -7.22 10.79
CA SER A 83 5.89 -8.32 10.63
C SER A 83 5.49 -9.25 9.47
N ASP A 84 4.18 -9.47 9.28
CA ASP A 84 3.65 -10.19 8.10
C ASP A 84 3.97 -9.44 6.81
N ALA A 85 3.78 -8.12 6.78
CA ALA A 85 4.09 -7.29 5.62
C ALA A 85 5.60 -7.31 5.29
N ALA A 86 6.47 -7.31 6.30
CA ALA A 86 7.90 -7.46 6.11
C ALA A 86 8.26 -8.82 5.50
N SER A 87 7.68 -9.92 6.01
CA SER A 87 7.87 -11.26 5.45
C SER A 87 7.35 -11.40 4.01
N ALA A 88 6.22 -10.77 3.72
CA ALA A 88 5.66 -10.74 2.37
C ALA A 88 6.56 -9.96 1.40
N LEU A 89 7.16 -8.85 1.86
CA LEU A 89 8.13 -8.11 1.06
C LEU A 89 9.41 -8.91 0.82
N ASP A 90 9.93 -9.61 1.86
CA ASP A 90 11.09 -10.50 1.71
C ASP A 90 10.82 -11.61 0.69
N TYR A 91 9.63 -12.22 0.74
CA TYR A 91 9.21 -13.19 -0.26
C TYR A 91 9.20 -12.59 -1.67
N LEU A 92 8.56 -11.43 -1.84
CA LEU A 92 8.49 -10.74 -3.13
C LEU A 92 9.87 -10.42 -3.70
N GLN A 93 10.79 -9.93 -2.86
CA GLN A 93 12.16 -9.61 -3.25
C GLN A 93 12.97 -10.87 -3.59
N SER A 94 12.83 -11.97 -2.82
CA SER A 94 13.53 -13.22 -3.10
C SER A 94 13.19 -13.81 -4.47
N MET A 95 11.97 -13.57 -4.95
CA MET A 95 11.51 -13.97 -6.28
C MET A 95 11.91 -12.99 -7.38
N ASN A 96 12.41 -11.79 -7.04
CA ASN A 96 12.66 -10.68 -7.96
C ASN A 96 13.96 -9.93 -7.63
N ASN A 97 15.06 -10.65 -7.51
CA ASN A 97 16.37 -10.15 -7.03
C ASN A 97 16.98 -9.02 -7.87
N ASN A 98 16.52 -8.84 -9.11
CA ASN A 98 17.05 -7.82 -10.03
C ASN A 98 16.21 -6.53 -10.04
N SER A 99 15.11 -6.48 -9.29
CA SER A 99 14.25 -5.29 -9.25
C SER A 99 14.97 -4.11 -8.58
N LYS A 100 14.94 -2.95 -9.25
CA LYS A 100 15.54 -1.70 -8.74
C LYS A 100 14.52 -0.77 -8.07
N HIS A 101 13.22 -1.02 -8.26
CA HIS A 101 12.15 -0.18 -7.73
C HIS A 101 11.18 -1.03 -6.93
N CYS A 102 11.03 -0.67 -5.67
CA CYS A 102 10.12 -1.32 -4.74
C CYS A 102 9.08 -0.31 -4.25
N TRP A 103 7.81 -0.66 -4.35
CA TRP A 103 6.70 0.19 -3.96
C TRP A 103 5.80 -0.51 -2.94
N VAL A 104 5.23 0.28 -2.03
CA VAL A 104 4.18 -0.18 -1.14
C VAL A 104 2.89 0.59 -1.41
N ALA A 105 1.79 -0.12 -1.55
CA ALA A 105 0.46 0.46 -1.59
C ALA A 105 -0.39 -0.12 -0.47
N GLY A 106 -1.21 0.70 0.17
CA GLY A 106 -2.09 0.23 1.23
C GLY A 106 -3.40 0.99 1.25
N PHE A 107 -4.45 0.32 1.70
CA PHE A 107 -5.77 0.90 1.88
C PHE A 107 -6.16 0.86 3.36
N SER A 108 -6.58 2.01 3.91
CA SER A 108 -7.07 2.14 5.29
C SER A 108 -6.04 1.63 6.30
N PHE A 109 -6.34 0.63 7.12
CA PHE A 109 -5.38 -0.03 8.01
C PHE A 109 -4.11 -0.47 7.25
N GLY A 110 -4.25 -1.02 6.04
CA GLY A 110 -3.11 -1.38 5.20
C GLY A 110 -2.25 -0.17 4.79
N ALA A 111 -2.83 1.02 4.69
CA ALA A 111 -2.07 2.25 4.48
C ALA A 111 -1.19 2.58 5.70
N TRP A 112 -1.72 2.45 6.91
CA TRP A 112 -0.96 2.65 8.14
C TRP A 112 0.17 1.62 8.31
N ILE A 113 -0.10 0.33 8.04
CA ILE A 113 0.95 -0.70 8.04
C ILE A 113 2.00 -0.42 6.95
N GLY A 114 1.57 -0.03 5.75
CA GLY A 114 2.48 0.28 4.64
C GLY A 114 3.43 1.44 4.95
N MET A 115 2.94 2.47 5.64
CA MET A 115 3.77 3.60 6.06
C MET A 115 4.77 3.21 7.17
N GLN A 116 4.41 2.29 8.08
CA GLN A 116 5.34 1.74 9.04
C GLN A 116 6.41 0.85 8.38
N LEU A 117 6.00 0.05 7.38
CA LEU A 117 6.92 -0.78 6.60
C LEU A 117 7.93 0.11 5.85
N LEU A 118 7.47 1.19 5.23
CA LEU A 118 8.30 2.19 4.57
C LEU A 118 9.43 2.73 5.48
N MET A 119 9.12 2.98 6.74
CA MET A 119 10.10 3.48 7.71
C MET A 119 11.19 2.46 8.08
N ARG A 120 10.95 1.18 7.85
CA ARG A 120 11.85 0.07 8.23
C ARG A 120 12.56 -0.56 7.04
N ARG A 121 12.13 -0.24 5.83
CA ARG A 121 12.59 -0.89 4.59
C ARG A 121 13.09 0.18 3.60
N PRO A 122 14.39 0.53 3.68
CA PRO A 122 14.97 1.62 2.87
C PRO A 122 14.97 1.34 1.36
N GLU A 123 14.77 0.10 0.96
CA GLU A 123 14.60 -0.28 -0.44
C GLU A 123 13.26 0.15 -1.04
N ILE A 124 12.27 0.51 -0.24
CA ILE A 124 10.99 1.04 -0.72
C ILE A 124 11.21 2.47 -1.23
N THR A 125 11.05 2.65 -2.54
CA THR A 125 11.35 3.90 -3.25
C THR A 125 10.14 4.79 -3.48
N GLY A 126 8.92 4.29 -3.21
CA GLY A 126 7.68 5.05 -3.34
C GLY A 126 6.49 4.38 -2.68
N PHE A 127 5.45 5.15 -2.40
CA PHE A 127 4.25 4.62 -1.75
C PHE A 127 2.96 5.21 -2.31
N ILE A 128 1.87 4.45 -2.15
CA ILE A 128 0.47 4.87 -2.35
C ILE A 128 -0.29 4.60 -1.06
N SER A 129 -0.79 5.64 -0.42
CA SER A 129 -1.55 5.55 0.82
C SER A 129 -3.00 5.99 0.55
N VAL A 130 -3.92 5.00 0.53
CA VAL A 130 -5.33 5.24 0.22
C VAL A 130 -6.14 5.28 1.51
N ALA A 131 -6.85 6.37 1.72
CA ALA A 131 -7.68 6.63 2.90
C ALA A 131 -6.96 6.29 4.23
N PRO A 132 -5.78 6.87 4.50
CA PRO A 132 -5.05 6.59 5.73
C PRO A 132 -5.86 7.02 6.95
N PRO A 133 -6.10 6.12 7.94
CA PRO A 133 -6.97 6.43 9.08
C PRO A 133 -6.22 7.21 10.17
N ALA A 134 -5.83 8.46 9.85
CA ALA A 134 -5.05 9.32 10.73
C ALA A 134 -5.83 9.82 11.98
N ASN A 135 -7.16 9.62 11.99
CA ASN A 135 -8.01 9.83 13.16
C ASN A 135 -7.96 8.67 14.18
N MET A 136 -7.54 7.48 13.74
CA MET A 136 -7.55 6.27 14.57
C MET A 136 -6.14 5.79 14.94
N TYR A 137 -5.15 6.06 14.09
CA TYR A 137 -3.77 5.60 14.26
C TYR A 137 -2.79 6.76 14.25
N ASP A 138 -1.72 6.60 15.01
CA ASP A 138 -0.62 7.56 15.02
C ASP A 138 0.26 7.39 13.77
N PHE A 139 0.54 8.50 13.09
CA PHE A 139 1.46 8.62 11.95
C PHE A 139 2.69 9.49 12.26
N SER A 140 2.91 9.85 13.54
CA SER A 140 4.03 10.70 13.95
C SER A 140 5.41 10.11 13.66
N PHE A 141 5.48 8.79 13.49
CA PHE A 141 6.70 8.08 13.11
C PHE A 141 7.24 8.47 11.71
N LEU A 142 6.43 9.13 10.86
CA LEU A 142 6.83 9.61 9.54
C LEU A 142 7.64 10.92 9.55
N ALA A 143 8.36 11.18 10.59
CA ALA A 143 9.22 12.36 10.72
C ALA A 143 10.68 11.96 11.06
N PRO A 144 11.58 11.85 10.04
CA PRO A 144 11.40 12.16 8.62
C PRO A 144 10.82 11.00 7.80
N CYS A 145 9.96 11.29 6.83
CA CYS A 145 9.48 10.32 5.86
C CYS A 145 10.59 10.03 4.82
N PRO A 146 10.92 8.74 4.55
CA PRO A 146 12.10 8.40 3.76
C PRO A 146 11.89 8.44 2.25
N ALA A 147 10.64 8.52 1.77
CA ALA A 147 10.32 8.48 0.34
C ALA A 147 9.16 9.39 -0.04
N SER A 148 9.15 9.82 -1.29
CA SER A 148 8.02 10.52 -1.89
C SER A 148 6.87 9.56 -2.16
N GLY A 149 5.64 10.06 -2.10
CA GLY A 149 4.46 9.21 -2.31
C GLY A 149 3.19 9.99 -2.61
N LEU A 150 2.12 9.22 -2.83
CA LEU A 150 0.78 9.71 -3.08
C LEU A 150 -0.13 9.32 -1.92
N ILE A 151 -0.83 10.29 -1.36
CA ILE A 151 -1.92 10.09 -0.40
C ILE A 151 -3.23 10.44 -1.10
N ILE A 152 -4.20 9.54 -1.08
CA ILE A 152 -5.51 9.71 -1.69
C ILE A 152 -6.59 9.49 -0.65
N ASN A 153 -7.56 10.42 -0.57
CA ASN A 153 -8.76 10.26 0.26
C ASN A 153 -10.01 10.74 -0.47
N GLY A 154 -11.16 10.26 -0.04
CA GLY A 154 -12.45 10.73 -0.51
C GLY A 154 -12.95 11.90 0.34
N THR A 155 -13.56 12.94 -0.28
CA THR A 155 -14.10 14.08 0.48
C THR A 155 -15.32 13.72 1.32
N GLY A 156 -16.02 12.63 0.99
CA GLY A 156 -17.16 12.08 1.73
C GLY A 156 -16.79 10.95 2.71
N ASP A 157 -15.52 10.71 2.96
CA ASP A 157 -15.06 9.64 3.85
C ASP A 157 -15.44 9.95 5.31
N ARG A 158 -16.23 9.03 5.93
CA ARG A 158 -16.67 9.13 7.32
C ARG A 158 -15.93 8.18 8.26
N VAL A 159 -15.09 7.29 7.72
CA VAL A 159 -14.27 6.34 8.48
C VAL A 159 -12.90 6.96 8.76
N ALA A 160 -12.26 7.50 7.73
CA ALA A 160 -11.03 8.27 7.79
C ALA A 160 -11.33 9.71 7.31
N PRO A 161 -11.82 10.60 8.19
CA PRO A 161 -12.32 11.91 7.79
C PRO A 161 -11.24 12.76 7.12
N PRO A 162 -11.58 13.50 6.04
CA PRO A 162 -10.62 14.30 5.28
C PRO A 162 -9.76 15.26 6.11
N PRO A 163 -10.27 15.96 7.14
CA PRO A 163 -9.44 16.88 7.93
C PRO A 163 -8.23 16.21 8.60
N ASP A 164 -8.35 14.98 9.03
CA ASP A 164 -7.25 14.24 9.66
C ASP A 164 -6.19 13.84 8.63
N THR A 165 -6.62 13.45 7.42
CA THR A 165 -5.71 13.19 6.29
C THR A 165 -5.00 14.49 5.85
N VAL A 166 -5.70 15.60 5.74
CA VAL A 166 -5.12 16.91 5.41
C VAL A 166 -4.08 17.33 6.44
N ASN A 167 -4.35 17.14 7.74
CA ASN A 167 -3.40 17.43 8.80
C ASN A 167 -2.13 16.55 8.70
N LEU A 168 -2.27 15.27 8.37
CA LEU A 168 -1.15 14.38 8.09
C LEU A 168 -0.32 14.89 6.90
N VAL A 169 -0.97 15.20 5.78
CA VAL A 169 -0.32 15.72 4.57
C VAL A 169 0.44 17.01 4.85
N ASN A 170 -0.15 17.95 5.57
CA ASN A 170 0.49 19.22 5.92
C ASN A 170 1.79 19.00 6.71
N LYS A 171 1.78 18.11 7.71
CA LYS A 171 3.00 17.75 8.47
C LYS A 171 4.09 17.12 7.58
N LEU A 172 3.69 16.34 6.58
CA LEU A 172 4.63 15.73 5.65
C LEU A 172 5.19 16.74 4.64
N HIS A 173 4.40 17.74 4.22
CA HIS A 173 4.84 18.83 3.33
C HIS A 173 5.89 19.74 3.95
N GLU A 174 5.97 19.83 5.28
CA GLU A 174 7.01 20.60 5.97
C GLU A 174 8.40 19.96 5.85
N GLN A 175 8.49 18.71 5.39
CA GLN A 175 9.73 17.96 5.29
C GLN A 175 10.46 18.26 3.97
N LYS A 176 11.81 18.34 4.06
CA LYS A 176 12.66 18.57 2.90
C LYS A 176 13.14 17.25 2.28
N GLY A 177 13.36 17.25 0.97
CA GLY A 177 13.95 16.12 0.26
C GLY A 177 12.94 15.07 -0.22
N ILE A 178 11.66 15.23 0.11
CA ILE A 178 10.57 14.40 -0.40
C ILE A 178 9.46 15.27 -1.00
N THR A 179 8.66 14.65 -1.86
CA THR A 179 7.44 15.26 -2.41
C THR A 179 6.26 14.36 -2.07
N ILE A 180 5.33 14.87 -1.30
CA ILE A 180 4.04 14.23 -1.04
C ILE A 180 3.01 14.82 -1.98
N THR A 181 2.43 14.00 -2.82
CA THR A 181 1.27 14.39 -3.62
C THR A 181 0.01 14.03 -2.83
N HIS A 182 -0.91 14.98 -2.71
CA HIS A 182 -2.22 14.75 -2.09
C HIS A 182 -3.32 14.87 -3.14
N GLN A 183 -4.19 13.88 -3.20
CA GLN A 183 -5.33 13.84 -4.11
C GLN A 183 -6.62 13.60 -3.32
N GLU A 184 -7.53 14.54 -3.40
CA GLU A 184 -8.90 14.35 -2.90
C GLU A 184 -9.81 13.92 -4.05
N VAL A 185 -10.64 12.89 -3.80
CA VAL A 185 -11.65 12.40 -4.74
C VAL A 185 -13.01 12.92 -4.27
N GLU A 186 -13.55 13.86 -5.02
CA GLU A 186 -14.78 14.55 -4.65
C GLU A 186 -15.96 13.59 -4.54
N GLY A 187 -16.71 13.67 -3.42
CA GLY A 187 -17.86 12.83 -3.13
C GLY A 187 -17.56 11.37 -2.78
N ALA A 188 -16.33 10.90 -2.93
CA ALA A 188 -15.99 9.52 -2.61
C ALA A 188 -16.09 9.26 -1.11
N GLY A 189 -16.73 8.13 -0.74
CA GLY A 189 -16.67 7.56 0.60
C GLY A 189 -15.40 6.72 0.81
N HIS A 190 -15.32 6.08 2.00
CA HIS A 190 -14.14 5.30 2.40
C HIS A 190 -13.76 4.18 1.41
N PHE A 191 -14.74 3.54 0.80
CA PHE A 191 -14.55 2.36 -0.06
C PHE A 191 -14.44 2.70 -1.55
N PHE A 192 -14.49 3.96 -1.93
CA PHE A 192 -14.39 4.40 -3.32
C PHE A 192 -15.34 3.63 -4.25
N GLU A 193 -16.64 3.54 -3.87
CA GLU A 193 -17.66 2.94 -4.73
C GLU A 193 -17.72 3.69 -6.08
N GLU A 194 -18.23 3.01 -7.11
CA GLU A 194 -18.40 3.60 -8.44
C GLU A 194 -19.20 4.91 -8.39
N PRO A 195 -18.80 5.96 -9.16
CA PRO A 195 -17.72 5.92 -10.16
C PRO A 195 -16.31 6.28 -9.62
N HIS A 196 -16.13 6.47 -8.32
CA HIS A 196 -14.91 7.01 -7.72
C HIS A 196 -13.69 6.06 -7.80
N MET A 197 -13.94 4.76 -7.99
CA MET A 197 -12.86 3.78 -8.16
C MET A 197 -11.99 4.09 -9.39
N ASP A 198 -12.60 4.49 -10.49
CA ASP A 198 -11.86 4.85 -11.70
C ASP A 198 -10.93 6.05 -11.44
N THR A 199 -11.44 7.07 -10.75
CA THR A 199 -10.63 8.25 -10.37
C THR A 199 -9.46 7.88 -9.46
N LEU A 200 -9.67 6.98 -8.48
CA LEU A 200 -8.61 6.46 -7.61
C LEU A 200 -7.51 5.78 -8.43
N ILE A 201 -7.89 4.91 -9.36
CA ILE A 201 -6.95 4.12 -10.16
C ILE A 201 -6.22 4.99 -11.18
N ASP A 202 -6.90 5.92 -11.83
CA ASP A 202 -6.30 6.88 -12.77
C ASP A 202 -5.26 7.75 -12.04
N SER A 203 -5.63 8.35 -10.90
CA SER A 203 -4.71 9.16 -10.08
C SER A 203 -3.47 8.37 -9.64
N THR A 204 -3.66 7.11 -9.23
CA THR A 204 -2.57 6.21 -8.85
C THR A 204 -1.65 5.94 -10.05
N THR A 205 -2.24 5.60 -11.19
CA THR A 205 -1.50 5.26 -12.42
C THR A 205 -0.68 6.44 -12.93
N ASP A 206 -1.28 7.61 -12.97
CA ASP A 206 -0.61 8.84 -13.44
C ASP A 206 0.54 9.23 -12.51
N TYR A 207 0.34 9.13 -11.20
CA TYR A 207 1.38 9.40 -10.22
C TYR A 207 2.57 8.44 -10.39
N VAL A 208 2.32 7.14 -10.41
CA VAL A 208 3.39 6.12 -10.49
C VAL A 208 4.17 6.27 -11.79
N ARG A 209 3.50 6.43 -12.94
CA ARG A 209 4.15 6.61 -14.25
C ARG A 209 5.08 7.83 -14.26
N ARG A 210 4.62 8.96 -13.74
CA ARG A 210 5.42 10.18 -13.63
C ARG A 210 6.67 9.94 -12.78
N ARG A 211 6.53 9.32 -11.62
CA ARG A 211 7.65 9.04 -10.72
C ARG A 211 8.68 8.08 -11.31
N LEU A 212 8.25 7.04 -12.03
CA LEU A 212 9.17 6.13 -12.72
C LEU A 212 9.98 6.86 -13.79
N THR A 213 9.37 7.80 -14.52
CA THR A 213 10.04 8.58 -15.56
C THR A 213 11.05 9.57 -14.98
N GLU A 214 10.76 10.20 -13.84
CA GLU A 214 11.66 11.12 -13.14
C GLU A 214 12.90 10.42 -12.57
N ASN A 215 12.77 9.19 -12.06
CA ASN A 215 13.87 8.40 -11.50
C ASN A 215 14.78 7.75 -12.56
N THR A 216 14.43 7.85 -13.82
CA THR A 216 15.23 7.30 -14.95
C THR A 216 16.17 8.36 -15.57
N ARG A 217 16.07 9.61 -15.14
CA ARG A 217 16.95 10.74 -15.54
C ARG A 217 18.02 10.99 -14.49
#